data_729f0230eb5bc24fbb3c17fda63a89ca
#
_entry.id   729f0230eb5bc24fbb3c17fda63a89ca
#
_cell.length_a   1.000
_cell.length_b   1.000
_cell.length_c   1.000
_cell.angle_alpha   90.00
_cell.angle_beta   90.00
_cell.angle_gamma   90.00
#
_symmetry.space_group_name_H-M   'P 1'
#
loop_
_entity.id
_entity.type
_entity.pdbx_description
1 polymer ?
#
loop_
_entity_poly.entity_id
_entity_poly.type
_entity_poly.pdbx_seq_one_letter_code
_entity_poly.pdbx_strand_id
1 'polypeptide(L)'
;MAHITRTRFWLMSFLILLTQLGTALADTNWEQFKDVYIANGRVVDKGQDGISHSEGQGMALLLAVQNNDQKTFKQIWDWTKHNLQTRDDKLFAWSWSPNVGINDVNNASDGDLFIVWALSMAYTKWNEPSYLYEAIKISQSIRQKLLLKTNVGTVILPGAMGFEKPDGLKLNLSYWVFPAIAELSKLDPAPEWEDLRATGLWLIKEAQFGKWQLPPDWLKLEGDRLKPVDGDQFGYDAIRIPLYLIWGQQATPSSIKPFQKFWGSFTGKPLLPAWVNVNTGEMATYNASEGFYSVAAMTLAYPDLDSSQLPSFNPSQGYYSSMLSLFTKMTLQDLKK
;
A
#
# COMPACT_ATOMS: atom_id res chain seq x y z
N MET A 1 17.25 17.27 -56.79
CA MET A 1 17.24 17.52 -55.35
C MET A 1 15.79 17.51 -54.85
N ALA A 2 15.13 16.38 -54.66
CA ALA A 2 13.80 16.29 -54.07
C ALA A 2 13.44 14.85 -53.71
N HIS A 3 14.19 14.19 -52.80
CA HIS A 3 13.80 12.85 -52.31
C HIS A 3 14.18 12.53 -50.85
N ILE A 4 14.56 13.52 -50.06
CA ILE A 4 15.04 13.28 -48.66
C ILE A 4 14.03 13.70 -47.54
N THR A 5 12.93 14.32 -47.87
CA THR A 5 12.02 14.93 -46.85
C THR A 5 10.81 14.05 -46.47
N ARG A 6 10.52 12.94 -47.15
CA ARG A 6 9.32 12.12 -46.86
C ARG A 6 9.53 11.01 -45.82
N THR A 7 10.76 10.52 -45.63
CA THR A 7 11.03 9.37 -44.76
C THR A 7 11.12 9.74 -43.26
N ARG A 8 11.44 10.99 -42.92
CA ARG A 8 11.53 11.45 -41.52
C ARG A 8 10.17 11.68 -40.85
N PHE A 9 9.13 12.00 -41.63
CA PHE A 9 7.79 12.24 -41.10
C PHE A 9 7.08 10.96 -40.65
N TRP A 10 7.31 9.84 -41.29
CA TRP A 10 6.70 8.55 -40.93
C TRP A 10 7.30 7.90 -39.69
N LEU A 11 8.60 8.09 -39.45
CA LEU A 11 9.27 7.57 -38.26
C LEU A 11 8.85 8.34 -36.97
N MET A 12 8.61 9.65 -37.07
CA MET A 12 8.13 10.43 -35.94
C MET A 12 6.66 10.11 -35.58
N SER A 13 5.82 9.85 -36.56
CA SER A 13 4.41 9.47 -36.34
C SER A 13 4.28 8.07 -35.73
N PHE A 14 5.18 7.14 -36.06
CA PHE A 14 5.18 5.79 -35.51
C PHE A 14 5.70 5.74 -34.07
N LEU A 15 6.66 6.61 -33.71
CA LEU A 15 7.16 6.74 -32.33
C LEU A 15 6.12 7.36 -31.38
N ILE A 16 5.33 8.34 -31.88
CA ILE A 16 4.24 8.96 -31.10
C ILE A 16 3.11 7.96 -30.89
N LEU A 17 2.83 7.07 -31.83
CA LEU A 17 1.77 6.06 -31.69
C LEU A 17 2.13 4.97 -30.66
N LEU A 18 3.41 4.59 -30.55
CA LEU A 18 3.88 3.61 -29.57
C LEU A 18 3.88 4.15 -28.14
N THR A 19 4.14 5.43 -27.96
CA THR A 19 4.04 6.06 -26.63
C THR A 19 2.60 6.23 -26.16
N GLN A 20 1.64 6.39 -27.05
CA GLN A 20 0.22 6.47 -26.73
C GLN A 20 -0.40 5.09 -26.41
N LEU A 21 0.08 4.00 -27.01
CA LEU A 21 -0.40 2.65 -26.66
C LEU A 21 0.00 2.23 -25.22
N GLY A 22 1.16 2.65 -24.74
CA GLY A 22 1.59 2.37 -23.35
C GLY A 22 0.76 3.10 -22.30
N THR A 23 0.31 4.30 -22.58
CA THR A 23 -0.57 5.09 -21.69
C THR A 23 -2.02 4.60 -21.71
N ALA A 24 -2.50 4.11 -22.86
CA ALA A 24 -3.86 3.61 -23.00
C ALA A 24 -4.15 2.33 -22.20
N LEU A 25 -3.15 1.44 -22.03
CA LEU A 25 -3.32 0.19 -21.27
C LEU A 25 -3.27 0.41 -19.74
N ALA A 26 -2.51 1.39 -19.26
CA ALA A 26 -2.52 1.78 -17.85
C ALA A 26 -3.87 2.45 -17.50
N ASP A 27 -4.40 3.27 -18.36
CA ASP A 27 -5.69 3.93 -18.28
C ASP A 27 -6.86 2.94 -18.12
N THR A 28 -6.83 1.82 -18.85
CA THR A 28 -7.93 0.85 -18.86
C THR A 28 -8.19 0.23 -17.47
N ASN A 29 -7.15 -0.13 -16.73
CA ASN A 29 -7.31 -0.75 -15.40
C ASN A 29 -7.81 0.27 -14.35
N TRP A 30 -7.34 1.52 -14.46
CA TRP A 30 -7.79 2.60 -13.61
C TRP A 30 -9.25 2.95 -13.88
N GLU A 31 -9.66 3.04 -15.15
CA GLU A 31 -11.06 3.28 -15.52
C GLU A 31 -11.96 2.16 -14.99
N GLN A 32 -11.59 0.88 -15.19
CA GLN A 32 -12.35 -0.24 -14.66
C GLN A 32 -12.45 -0.22 -13.11
N PHE A 33 -11.37 0.18 -12.43
CA PHE A 33 -11.41 0.34 -10.97
C PHE A 33 -12.37 1.46 -10.56
N LYS A 34 -12.31 2.61 -11.22
CA LYS A 34 -13.21 3.74 -10.93
C LYS A 34 -14.68 3.36 -11.10
N ASP A 35 -15.00 2.73 -12.22
CA ASP A 35 -16.37 2.33 -12.55
C ASP A 35 -16.97 1.39 -11.49
N VAL A 36 -16.15 0.53 -10.90
CA VAL A 36 -16.61 -0.46 -9.91
C VAL A 36 -16.60 0.07 -8.49
N TYR A 37 -15.57 0.83 -8.11
CA TYR A 37 -15.29 1.13 -6.70
C TYR A 37 -15.36 2.61 -6.32
N ILE A 38 -15.49 3.56 -7.26
CA ILE A 38 -15.56 4.98 -6.91
C ILE A 38 -16.97 5.52 -7.17
N ALA A 39 -17.61 6.01 -6.12
CA ALA A 39 -18.94 6.64 -6.18
C ALA A 39 -18.88 8.05 -5.56
N ASN A 40 -18.93 9.10 -6.41
CA ASN A 40 -18.94 10.50 -5.96
C ASN A 40 -17.74 10.86 -5.06
N GLY A 41 -16.54 10.39 -5.41
CA GLY A 41 -15.32 10.60 -4.64
C GLY A 41 -15.13 9.65 -3.45
N ARG A 42 -16.11 8.82 -3.17
CA ARG A 42 -16.04 7.78 -2.15
C ARG A 42 -15.54 6.47 -2.75
N VAL A 43 -14.50 5.89 -2.18
CA VAL A 43 -14.09 4.52 -2.47
C VAL A 43 -14.94 3.56 -1.67
N VAL A 44 -15.55 2.60 -2.34
CA VAL A 44 -16.56 1.68 -1.75
C VAL A 44 -16.00 0.28 -1.67
N ASP A 45 -15.78 -0.24 -0.47
CA ASP A 45 -15.48 -1.64 -0.27
C ASP A 45 -16.77 -2.46 -0.21
N LYS A 46 -17.15 -3.04 -1.35
CA LYS A 46 -18.36 -3.87 -1.47
C LYS A 46 -18.26 -5.20 -0.71
N GLY A 47 -17.05 -5.63 -0.38
CA GLY A 47 -16.80 -6.84 0.41
C GLY A 47 -17.02 -6.65 1.91
N GLN A 48 -17.10 -5.39 2.36
CA GLN A 48 -17.32 -5.01 3.74
C GLN A 48 -18.56 -4.09 3.84
N ASP A 49 -19.72 -4.58 3.42
CA ASP A 49 -21.02 -3.87 3.51
C ASP A 49 -21.00 -2.45 2.90
N GLY A 50 -20.15 -2.22 1.93
CA GLY A 50 -20.04 -0.94 1.23
C GLY A 50 -19.49 0.20 2.08
N ILE A 51 -18.67 -0.08 3.10
CA ILE A 51 -17.96 0.94 3.86
C ILE A 51 -16.91 1.66 3.00
N SER A 52 -16.43 2.78 3.50
CA SER A 52 -15.23 3.45 3.02
C SER A 52 -14.25 3.62 4.16
N HIS A 53 -12.99 3.39 3.92
CA HIS A 53 -11.94 3.49 4.92
C HIS A 53 -10.79 4.37 4.43
N SER A 54 -10.08 5.00 5.36
CA SER A 54 -9.00 5.95 5.05
C SER A 54 -7.89 5.32 4.20
N GLU A 55 -7.58 4.03 4.42
CA GLU A 55 -6.65 3.26 3.60
C GLU A 55 -7.10 3.25 2.13
N GLY A 56 -8.36 2.90 1.87
CA GLY A 56 -8.91 2.85 0.51
C GLY A 56 -8.94 4.20 -0.18
N GLN A 57 -9.28 5.25 0.54
CA GLN A 57 -9.24 6.62 0.01
C GLN A 57 -7.80 7.02 -0.34
N GLY A 58 -6.83 6.78 0.54
CA GLY A 58 -5.42 7.08 0.32
C GLY A 58 -4.83 6.30 -0.87
N MET A 59 -5.14 5.01 -0.96
CA MET A 59 -4.71 4.16 -2.08
C MET A 59 -5.28 4.64 -3.42
N ALA A 60 -6.57 5.01 -3.48
CA ALA A 60 -7.18 5.51 -4.70
C ALA A 60 -6.66 6.90 -5.09
N LEU A 61 -6.32 7.76 -4.12
CA LEU A 61 -5.64 9.02 -4.38
C LEU A 61 -4.28 8.78 -5.05
N LEU A 62 -3.48 7.82 -4.59
CA LEU A 62 -2.20 7.46 -5.22
C LEU A 62 -2.40 7.00 -6.67
N LEU A 63 -3.39 6.13 -6.92
CA LEU A 63 -3.72 5.66 -8.27
C LEU A 63 -4.17 6.81 -9.18
N ALA A 64 -4.96 7.75 -8.66
CA ALA A 64 -5.39 8.93 -9.43
C ALA A 64 -4.20 9.81 -9.83
N VAL A 65 -3.24 10.05 -8.92
CA VAL A 65 -2.00 10.79 -9.24
C VAL A 65 -1.18 10.04 -10.28
N GLN A 66 -0.98 8.73 -10.12
CA GLN A 66 -0.20 7.91 -11.06
C GLN A 66 -0.78 8.00 -12.47
N ASN A 67 -2.10 7.93 -12.61
CA ASN A 67 -2.81 8.00 -13.88
C ASN A 67 -3.06 9.45 -14.37
N ASN A 68 -2.51 10.46 -13.70
CA ASN A 68 -2.69 11.88 -14.03
C ASN A 68 -4.16 12.34 -14.07
N ASP A 69 -5.02 11.71 -13.25
CA ASP A 69 -6.44 12.01 -13.18
C ASP A 69 -6.73 13.02 -12.04
N GLN A 70 -6.38 14.29 -12.29
CA GLN A 70 -6.56 15.37 -11.33
C GLN A 70 -8.02 15.57 -10.91
N LYS A 71 -8.95 15.32 -11.84
CA LYS A 71 -10.39 15.47 -11.57
C LYS A 71 -10.86 14.44 -10.53
N THR A 72 -10.56 13.17 -10.75
CA THR A 72 -10.93 12.11 -9.81
C THR A 72 -10.17 12.25 -8.49
N PHE A 73 -8.88 12.63 -8.54
CA PHE A 73 -8.11 12.93 -7.32
C PHE A 73 -8.82 13.98 -6.47
N LYS A 74 -9.22 15.10 -7.08
CA LYS A 74 -9.92 16.18 -6.35
C LYS A 74 -11.23 15.70 -5.74
N GLN A 75 -12.01 14.90 -6.46
CA GLN A 75 -13.26 14.35 -5.95
C GLN A 75 -13.03 13.43 -4.73
N ILE A 76 -12.03 12.54 -4.81
CA ILE A 76 -11.68 11.63 -3.72
C ILE A 76 -11.16 12.44 -2.53
N TRP A 77 -10.27 13.41 -2.76
CA TRP A 77 -9.72 14.26 -1.70
C TRP A 77 -10.78 15.08 -0.98
N ASP A 78 -11.64 15.77 -1.74
CA ASP A 78 -12.72 16.58 -1.17
C ASP A 78 -13.65 15.71 -0.29
N TRP A 79 -14.00 14.52 -0.77
CA TRP A 79 -14.82 13.59 0.00
C TRP A 79 -14.12 13.11 1.27
N THR A 80 -12.86 12.69 1.15
CA THR A 80 -12.04 12.18 2.25
C THR A 80 -11.88 13.23 3.34
N LYS A 81 -11.51 14.45 2.95
CA LYS A 81 -11.35 15.57 3.88
C LYS A 81 -12.66 15.93 4.59
N HIS A 82 -13.77 15.97 3.86
CA HIS A 82 -15.05 16.32 4.44
C HIS A 82 -15.61 15.25 5.38
N ASN A 83 -15.47 13.97 5.03
CA ASN A 83 -16.15 12.89 5.73
C ASN A 83 -15.28 12.16 6.75
N LEU A 84 -13.95 12.09 6.55
CA LEU A 84 -13.05 11.34 7.43
C LEU A 84 -12.13 12.23 8.28
N GLN A 85 -11.76 13.45 7.83
CA GLN A 85 -10.90 14.35 8.60
C GLN A 85 -11.66 15.15 9.64
N THR A 86 -12.37 14.47 10.52
CA THR A 86 -13.22 15.08 11.56
C THR A 86 -12.54 15.20 12.91
N ARG A 87 -11.31 14.71 13.03
CA ARG A 87 -10.49 14.74 14.23
C ARG A 87 -9.73 16.06 14.34
N ASP A 88 -9.53 16.56 15.56
CA ASP A 88 -8.77 17.79 15.81
C ASP A 88 -7.29 17.67 15.48
N ASP A 89 -6.75 16.43 15.54
CA ASP A 89 -5.34 16.12 15.26
C ASP A 89 -4.99 16.00 13.77
N LYS A 90 -5.92 16.28 12.85
CA LYS A 90 -5.76 16.21 11.41
C LYS A 90 -5.63 14.81 10.81
N LEU A 91 -5.63 13.76 11.63
CA LEU A 91 -5.70 12.38 11.15
C LEU A 91 -7.14 12.03 10.72
N PHE A 92 -7.29 10.91 10.01
CA PHE A 92 -8.57 10.53 9.41
C PHE A 92 -9.23 9.42 10.24
N ALA A 93 -10.53 9.56 10.52
CA ALA A 93 -11.32 8.44 10.99
C ALA A 93 -11.19 7.27 9.99
N TRP A 94 -10.93 6.06 10.49
CA TRP A 94 -10.57 4.97 9.59
C TRP A 94 -11.75 4.38 8.84
N SER A 95 -12.99 4.47 9.37
CA SER A 95 -14.16 3.78 8.81
C SER A 95 -15.41 4.65 8.80
N TRP A 96 -16.11 4.62 7.68
CA TRP A 96 -17.35 5.33 7.43
C TRP A 96 -18.35 4.45 6.65
N SER A 97 -19.65 4.57 6.95
CA SER A 97 -20.71 3.90 6.19
C SER A 97 -21.88 4.85 5.85
N PRO A 98 -22.64 4.58 4.77
CA PRO A 98 -23.72 5.47 4.30
C PRO A 98 -24.80 5.74 5.34
N ASN A 99 -25.12 4.77 6.19
CA ASN A 99 -26.25 4.85 7.12
C ASN A 99 -25.88 5.43 8.49
N VAL A 100 -24.60 5.44 8.85
CA VAL A 100 -24.11 5.82 10.17
C VAL A 100 -23.22 7.06 10.11
N GLY A 101 -22.53 7.30 9.00
CA GLY A 101 -21.42 8.24 8.93
C GLY A 101 -20.14 7.56 9.42
N ILE A 102 -19.41 8.20 10.32
CA ILE A 102 -18.22 7.62 10.95
C ILE A 102 -18.61 6.46 11.87
N ASN A 103 -18.11 5.25 11.56
CA ASN A 103 -18.32 4.06 12.38
C ASN A 103 -17.35 4.01 13.57
N ASP A 104 -16.10 4.46 13.35
CA ASP A 104 -15.06 4.53 14.36
C ASP A 104 -14.18 5.77 14.10
N VAL A 105 -14.06 6.61 15.12
CA VAL A 105 -13.28 7.85 15.07
C VAL A 105 -11.77 7.64 15.20
N ASN A 106 -11.31 6.42 15.57
CA ASN A 106 -9.89 6.13 15.56
C ASN A 106 -9.33 6.27 14.14
N ASN A 107 -8.04 6.48 14.00
CA ASN A 107 -7.38 6.46 12.70
C ASN A 107 -6.77 5.09 12.41
N ALA A 108 -6.42 4.86 11.15
CA ALA A 108 -5.54 3.80 10.70
C ALA A 108 -4.30 4.44 10.07
N SER A 109 -3.12 4.20 10.67
CA SER A 109 -1.90 4.93 10.29
C SER A 109 -1.42 4.65 8.87
N ASP A 110 -1.72 3.49 8.30
CA ASP A 110 -1.44 3.20 6.89
C ASP A 110 -2.28 4.08 5.96
N GLY A 111 -3.57 4.28 6.28
CA GLY A 111 -4.44 5.20 5.55
C GLY A 111 -3.93 6.64 5.60
N ASP A 112 -3.53 7.12 6.78
CA ASP A 112 -2.93 8.45 6.93
C ASP A 112 -1.63 8.58 6.12
N LEU A 113 -0.77 7.56 6.12
CA LEU A 113 0.47 7.53 5.32
C LEU A 113 0.20 7.59 3.82
N PHE A 114 -0.77 6.82 3.31
CA PHE A 114 -1.14 6.84 1.89
C PHE A 114 -1.70 8.19 1.46
N ILE A 115 -2.54 8.80 2.28
CA ILE A 115 -3.12 10.13 2.00
C ILE A 115 -2.03 11.19 1.90
N VAL A 116 -1.09 11.24 2.86
CA VAL A 116 0.04 12.20 2.83
C VAL A 116 0.90 11.98 1.60
N TRP A 117 1.25 10.73 1.30
CA TRP A 117 2.05 10.40 0.13
C TRP A 117 1.37 10.83 -1.16
N ALA A 118 0.06 10.55 -1.30
CA ALA A 118 -0.71 10.97 -2.47
C ALA A 118 -0.78 12.50 -2.62
N LEU A 119 -0.97 13.24 -1.53
CA LEU A 119 -0.99 14.71 -1.53
C LEU A 119 0.37 15.29 -1.95
N SER A 120 1.49 14.74 -1.47
CA SER A 120 2.83 15.15 -1.87
C SER A 120 3.09 14.92 -3.36
N MET A 121 2.73 13.73 -3.86
CA MET A 121 2.83 13.43 -5.29
C MET A 121 1.94 14.35 -6.14
N ALA A 122 0.73 14.65 -5.67
CA ALA A 122 -0.20 15.55 -6.33
C ALA A 122 0.35 16.98 -6.42
N TYR A 123 0.96 17.49 -5.34
CA TYR A 123 1.66 18.76 -5.36
C TYR A 123 2.78 18.77 -6.40
N THR A 124 3.64 17.76 -6.37
CA THR A 124 4.75 17.64 -7.32
C THR A 124 4.28 17.60 -8.77
N LYS A 125 3.16 16.93 -9.03
CA LYS A 125 2.64 16.73 -10.38
C LYS A 125 1.84 17.90 -10.92
N TRP A 126 1.03 18.54 -10.09
CA TRP A 126 0.06 19.57 -10.52
C TRP A 126 0.36 20.95 -9.96
N ASN A 127 1.41 21.11 -9.13
CA ASN A 127 1.85 22.35 -8.52
C ASN A 127 0.72 23.12 -7.78
N GLU A 128 -0.14 22.37 -7.05
CA GLU A 128 -1.21 22.94 -6.23
C GLU A 128 -0.76 23.07 -4.78
N PRO A 129 -0.47 24.29 -4.27
CA PRO A 129 0.12 24.48 -2.94
C PRO A 129 -0.73 23.98 -1.78
N SER A 130 -2.03 23.90 -1.96
CA SER A 130 -2.94 23.41 -0.92
C SER A 130 -2.66 21.94 -0.55
N TYR A 131 -2.26 21.12 -1.51
CA TYR A 131 -1.89 19.72 -1.27
C TYR A 131 -0.63 19.60 -0.43
N LEU A 132 0.40 20.43 -0.72
CA LEU A 132 1.63 20.45 0.10
C LEU A 132 1.35 20.88 1.54
N TYR A 133 0.54 21.92 1.72
CA TYR A 133 0.17 22.40 3.04
C TYR A 133 -0.52 21.31 3.88
N GLU A 134 -1.50 20.62 3.30
CA GLU A 134 -2.19 19.52 3.99
C GLU A 134 -1.24 18.34 4.27
N ALA A 135 -0.40 17.95 3.29
CA ALA A 135 0.57 16.88 3.45
C ALA A 135 1.51 17.13 4.64
N ILE A 136 2.06 18.33 4.76
CA ILE A 136 2.96 18.70 5.88
C ILE A 136 2.20 18.62 7.21
N LYS A 137 0.97 19.14 7.30
CA LYS A 137 0.19 19.13 8.53
C LYS A 137 -0.13 17.72 9.01
N ILE A 138 -0.55 16.84 8.09
CA ILE A 138 -0.86 15.46 8.42
C ILE A 138 0.42 14.70 8.79
N SER A 139 1.53 14.89 8.06
CA SER A 139 2.83 14.29 8.39
C SER A 139 3.30 14.63 9.80
N GLN A 140 3.22 15.91 10.20
CA GLN A 140 3.52 16.35 11.55
C GLN A 140 2.63 15.69 12.60
N SER A 141 1.34 15.50 12.30
CA SER A 141 0.41 14.81 13.20
C SER A 141 0.74 13.32 13.34
N ILE A 142 1.06 12.63 12.25
CA ILE A 142 1.53 11.24 12.29
C ILE A 142 2.74 11.14 13.20
N ARG A 143 3.77 11.97 12.98
CA ARG A 143 4.99 11.96 13.78
C ARG A 143 4.73 12.21 15.26
N GLN A 144 3.90 13.17 15.59
CA GLN A 144 3.62 13.58 16.98
C GLN A 144 2.67 12.62 17.73
N LYS A 145 1.77 11.94 17.03
CA LYS A 145 0.69 11.15 17.64
C LYS A 145 0.85 9.63 17.52
N LEU A 146 1.55 9.19 16.47
CA LEU A 146 1.62 7.77 16.15
C LEU A 146 3.03 7.19 16.24
N LEU A 147 4.09 8.03 16.21
CA LEU A 147 5.45 7.53 16.40
C LEU A 147 5.76 7.45 17.90
N LEU A 148 6.12 6.26 18.35
CA LEU A 148 6.46 5.98 19.74
C LEU A 148 7.88 5.45 19.84
N LYS A 149 8.71 6.08 20.69
CA LYS A 149 10.06 5.60 20.96
C LYS A 149 10.02 4.43 21.95
N THR A 150 10.66 3.35 21.60
CA THR A 150 10.75 2.10 22.38
C THR A 150 12.20 1.68 22.59
N ASN A 151 12.42 0.57 23.31
CA ASN A 151 13.75 -0.01 23.50
C ASN A 151 14.39 -0.53 22.21
N VAL A 152 13.56 -0.86 21.19
CA VAL A 152 14.02 -1.37 19.89
C VAL A 152 14.10 -0.29 18.81
N GLY A 153 13.78 0.95 19.12
CA GLY A 153 13.75 2.09 18.22
C GLY A 153 12.35 2.71 18.11
N THR A 154 12.14 3.56 17.12
CA THR A 154 10.84 4.20 16.89
C THR A 154 9.90 3.27 16.13
N VAL A 155 8.69 3.06 16.66
CA VAL A 155 7.61 2.30 16.01
C VAL A 155 6.48 3.22 15.61
N ILE A 156 5.65 2.79 14.64
CA ILE A 156 4.37 3.43 14.33
C ILE A 156 3.24 2.63 14.95
N LEU A 157 2.39 3.29 15.72
CA LEU A 157 1.16 2.71 16.24
C LEU A 157 0.14 2.57 15.09
N PRO A 158 -0.60 1.45 15.00
CA PRO A 158 -1.62 1.27 13.97
C PRO A 158 -2.75 2.30 14.01
N GLY A 159 -2.96 2.93 15.16
CA GLY A 159 -3.89 4.03 15.38
C GLY A 159 -3.62 4.70 16.71
N ALA A 160 -4.19 5.88 16.91
CA ALA A 160 -3.95 6.70 18.11
C ALA A 160 -4.53 6.08 19.41
N MET A 161 -5.47 5.15 19.29
CA MET A 161 -6.14 4.53 20.44
C MET A 161 -6.10 3.01 20.37
N GLY A 162 -5.88 2.37 21.53
CA GLY A 162 -6.09 0.93 21.69
C GLY A 162 -4.91 0.02 21.35
N PHE A 163 -3.78 0.54 20.89
CA PHE A 163 -2.61 -0.25 20.46
C PHE A 163 -1.46 -0.25 21.47
N GLU A 164 -1.47 0.68 22.39
CA GLU A 164 -0.60 0.70 23.57
C GLU A 164 -1.34 0.04 24.74
N LYS A 165 -0.79 -1.03 25.28
CA LYS A 165 -1.36 -1.82 26.38
C LYS A 165 -0.36 -1.91 27.52
N PRO A 166 -0.78 -2.17 28.77
CA PRO A 166 0.12 -2.31 29.93
C PRO A 166 1.18 -3.40 29.73
N ASP A 167 0.90 -4.40 28.90
CA ASP A 167 1.74 -5.57 28.66
C ASP A 167 2.43 -5.54 27.30
N GLY A 168 2.48 -4.41 26.60
CA GLY A 168 3.18 -4.21 25.34
C GLY A 168 2.39 -3.50 24.28
N LEU A 169 2.99 -3.37 23.10
CA LEU A 169 2.41 -2.69 21.94
C LEU A 169 1.85 -3.70 20.96
N LYS A 170 0.64 -3.46 20.46
CA LYS A 170 0.11 -4.21 19.33
C LYS A 170 0.50 -3.49 18.05
N LEU A 171 1.20 -4.17 17.14
CA LEU A 171 1.76 -3.64 15.90
C LEU A 171 1.28 -4.43 14.69
N ASN A 172 1.26 -3.76 13.54
CA ASN A 172 1.03 -4.36 12.23
C ASN A 172 2.19 -3.99 11.31
N LEU A 173 3.01 -4.95 10.89
CA LEU A 173 4.21 -4.67 10.08
C LEU A 173 3.89 -4.20 8.66
N SER A 174 2.68 -4.46 8.15
CA SER A 174 2.24 -3.92 6.86
C SER A 174 1.97 -2.41 6.89
N TYR A 175 1.97 -1.80 8.08
CA TYR A 175 1.82 -0.36 8.24
C TYR A 175 3.16 0.39 8.08
N TRP A 176 4.27 -0.32 7.95
CA TRP A 176 5.53 0.25 7.47
C TRP A 176 5.51 0.41 5.95
N VAL A 177 4.75 1.37 5.47
CA VAL A 177 4.67 1.73 4.05
C VAL A 177 5.96 2.48 3.68
N PHE A 178 7.05 1.76 3.43
CA PHE A 178 8.40 2.34 3.23
C PHE A 178 8.47 3.47 2.20
N PRO A 179 7.81 3.38 1.02
CA PRO A 179 7.83 4.50 0.07
C PRO A 179 7.14 5.76 0.63
N ALA A 180 6.06 5.60 1.40
CA ALA A 180 5.41 6.73 2.07
C ALA A 180 6.33 7.34 3.15
N ILE A 181 6.95 6.50 4.01
CA ILE A 181 7.89 6.95 5.05
C ILE A 181 9.03 7.75 4.43
N ALA A 182 9.59 7.31 3.31
CA ALA A 182 10.63 8.04 2.58
C ALA A 182 10.15 9.40 2.06
N GLU A 183 8.89 9.53 1.68
CA GLU A 183 8.32 10.81 1.25
C GLU A 183 8.05 11.75 2.42
N LEU A 184 7.49 11.22 3.53
CA LEU A 184 7.22 12.01 4.73
C LEU A 184 8.51 12.58 5.35
N SER A 185 9.62 11.84 5.29
CA SER A 185 10.90 12.31 5.76
C SER A 185 11.43 13.56 5.01
N LYS A 186 10.99 13.75 3.76
CA LYS A 186 11.32 14.96 2.97
C LYS A 186 10.38 16.12 3.29
N LEU A 187 9.09 15.83 3.53
CA LEU A 187 8.06 16.83 3.83
C LEU A 187 8.21 17.46 5.22
N ASP A 188 8.54 16.63 6.20
CA ASP A 188 8.69 16.98 7.62
C ASP A 188 10.03 16.43 8.13
N PRO A 189 11.18 17.04 7.77
CA PRO A 189 12.49 16.51 8.10
C PRO A 189 12.68 16.36 9.61
N ALA A 190 12.75 15.10 10.07
CA ALA A 190 12.91 14.74 11.47
C ALA A 190 13.61 13.37 11.60
N PRO A 191 14.50 13.17 12.60
CA PRO A 191 15.25 11.92 12.75
C PRO A 191 14.38 10.72 13.03
N GLU A 192 13.18 10.92 13.55
CA GLU A 192 12.22 9.86 13.87
C GLU A 192 11.79 9.03 12.65
N TRP A 193 11.77 9.62 11.45
CA TRP A 193 11.44 8.90 10.21
C TRP A 193 12.50 7.89 9.82
N GLU A 194 13.78 8.25 9.96
CA GLU A 194 14.88 7.31 9.69
C GLU A 194 14.94 6.21 10.75
N ASP A 195 14.71 6.55 12.03
CA ASP A 195 14.64 5.58 13.11
C ASP A 195 13.45 4.63 12.91
N LEU A 196 12.28 5.15 12.49
CA LEU A 196 11.12 4.34 12.11
C LEU A 196 11.43 3.36 10.98
N ARG A 197 12.10 3.83 9.92
CA ARG A 197 12.52 3.00 8.79
C ARG A 197 13.44 1.86 9.26
N ALA A 198 14.47 2.20 10.03
CA ALA A 198 15.44 1.24 10.53
C ALA A 198 14.79 0.21 11.48
N THR A 199 13.91 0.68 12.37
CA THR A 199 13.16 -0.20 13.29
C THR A 199 12.24 -1.15 12.53
N GLY A 200 11.56 -0.68 11.49
CA GLY A 200 10.69 -1.53 10.65
C GLY A 200 11.47 -2.66 9.97
N LEU A 201 12.65 -2.37 9.44
CA LEU A 201 13.52 -3.39 8.84
C LEU A 201 13.99 -4.42 9.88
N TRP A 202 14.33 -3.95 11.08
CA TRP A 202 14.69 -4.83 12.19
C TRP A 202 13.51 -5.71 12.61
N LEU A 203 12.32 -5.13 12.80
CA LEU A 203 11.11 -5.87 13.18
C LEU A 203 10.77 -6.96 12.16
N ILE A 204 10.82 -6.65 10.85
CA ILE A 204 10.54 -7.62 9.79
C ILE A 204 11.57 -8.76 9.80
N LYS A 205 12.83 -8.46 10.09
CA LYS A 205 13.89 -9.46 10.21
C LYS A 205 13.70 -10.36 11.41
N GLU A 206 13.28 -9.82 12.56
CA GLU A 206 13.10 -10.59 13.80
C GLU A 206 11.73 -11.29 13.88
N ALA A 207 10.70 -10.79 13.18
CA ALA A 207 9.36 -11.36 13.17
C ALA A 207 9.25 -12.59 12.25
N GLN A 208 10.12 -13.58 12.43
CA GLN A 208 10.16 -14.81 11.63
C GLN A 208 9.65 -15.97 12.46
N PHE A 209 8.41 -16.42 12.18
CA PHE A 209 7.75 -17.47 12.95
C PHE A 209 7.55 -18.76 12.15
N GLY A 210 7.57 -19.88 12.85
CA GLY A 210 7.30 -21.23 12.35
C GLY A 210 8.23 -21.68 11.23
N LYS A 211 7.82 -22.75 10.54
CA LYS A 211 8.65 -23.41 9.51
C LYS A 211 8.93 -22.55 8.28
N TRP A 212 8.04 -21.59 8.01
CA TRP A 212 8.14 -20.70 6.84
C TRP A 212 8.90 -19.41 7.14
N GLN A 213 9.14 -19.12 8.43
CA GLN A 213 9.80 -17.88 8.87
C GLN A 213 9.06 -16.63 8.40
N LEU A 214 7.72 -16.65 8.47
CA LEU A 214 6.86 -15.55 8.03
C LEU A 214 6.46 -14.66 9.20
N PRO A 215 6.32 -13.34 8.98
CA PRO A 215 5.69 -12.44 9.94
C PRO A 215 4.17 -12.68 9.96
N PRO A 216 3.51 -12.53 11.12
CA PRO A 216 2.06 -12.55 11.18
C PRO A 216 1.43 -11.21 10.77
N ASP A 217 0.12 -11.19 10.55
CA ASP A 217 -0.66 -9.97 10.31
C ASP A 217 -0.54 -9.00 11.49
N TRP A 218 -0.62 -9.54 12.72
CA TRP A 218 -0.54 -8.75 13.94
C TRP A 218 0.53 -9.28 14.89
N LEU A 219 1.31 -8.35 15.44
CA LEU A 219 2.39 -8.60 16.40
C LEU A 219 2.12 -7.91 17.73
N LYS A 220 2.62 -8.52 18.80
CA LYS A 220 2.81 -7.87 20.09
C LYS A 220 4.32 -7.70 20.35
N LEU A 221 4.71 -6.46 20.68
CA LEU A 221 6.04 -6.11 21.14
C LEU A 221 6.01 -5.94 22.66
N GLU A 222 6.67 -6.86 23.40
CA GLU A 222 6.85 -6.84 24.86
C GLU A 222 8.32 -6.59 25.19
N GLY A 223 8.70 -5.35 25.45
CA GLY A 223 10.11 -4.96 25.55
C GLY A 223 10.82 -5.12 24.21
N ASP A 224 11.62 -6.18 24.05
CA ASP A 224 12.30 -6.58 22.81
C ASP A 224 11.75 -7.90 22.23
N ARG A 225 10.75 -8.49 22.85
CA ARG A 225 10.16 -9.76 22.43
C ARG A 225 8.99 -9.54 21.48
N LEU A 226 8.97 -10.33 20.42
CA LEU A 226 7.91 -10.35 19.43
C LEU A 226 7.06 -11.62 19.58
N LYS A 227 5.73 -11.45 19.52
CA LYS A 227 4.78 -12.56 19.55
C LYS A 227 3.68 -12.34 18.52
N PRO A 228 3.27 -13.36 17.77
CA PRO A 228 2.04 -13.31 16.97
C PRO A 228 0.83 -13.11 17.89
N VAL A 229 -0.18 -12.37 17.41
CA VAL A 229 -1.47 -12.17 18.08
C VAL A 229 -2.60 -12.16 17.08
N ASP A 230 -3.84 -12.25 17.56
CA ASP A 230 -5.06 -12.16 16.74
C ASP A 230 -5.12 -13.21 15.61
N GLY A 231 -4.87 -14.47 15.93
CA GLY A 231 -5.02 -15.59 15.00
C GLY A 231 -3.70 -16.09 14.40
N ASP A 232 -2.57 -15.45 14.67
CA ASP A 232 -1.24 -15.89 14.26
C ASP A 232 -1.09 -16.15 12.75
N GLN A 233 -1.80 -15.39 11.91
CA GLN A 233 -1.83 -15.61 10.48
C GLN A 233 -0.86 -14.70 9.74
N PHE A 234 -0.13 -15.24 8.75
CA PHE A 234 0.37 -14.50 7.61
C PHE A 234 -0.74 -14.53 6.55
N GLY A 235 -1.36 -13.40 6.28
CA GLY A 235 -2.55 -13.33 5.44
C GLY A 235 -2.79 -11.94 4.89
N TYR A 236 -3.95 -11.39 5.19
CA TYR A 236 -4.47 -10.18 4.54
C TYR A 236 -3.71 -8.88 4.85
N ASP A 237 -3.02 -8.81 5.97
CA ASP A 237 -2.16 -7.67 6.30
C ASP A 237 -0.71 -7.92 5.88
N ALA A 238 -0.11 -9.01 6.36
CA ALA A 238 1.31 -9.28 6.20
C ALA A 238 1.73 -9.53 4.74
N ILE A 239 0.78 -9.89 3.85
CA ILE A 239 1.03 -10.00 2.41
C ILE A 239 1.59 -8.70 1.80
N ARG A 240 1.28 -7.55 2.35
CA ARG A 240 1.77 -6.25 1.87
C ARG A 240 3.23 -5.97 2.24
N ILE A 241 3.80 -6.70 3.19
CA ILE A 241 5.19 -6.49 3.65
C ILE A 241 6.20 -6.59 2.50
N PRO A 242 6.28 -7.71 1.74
CA PRO A 242 7.22 -7.79 0.63
C PRO A 242 6.93 -6.80 -0.48
N LEU A 243 5.66 -6.43 -0.72
CA LEU A 243 5.29 -5.37 -1.66
C LEU A 243 5.94 -4.05 -1.28
N TYR A 244 5.80 -3.62 -0.02
CA TYR A 244 6.33 -2.34 0.44
C TYR A 244 7.86 -2.34 0.61
N LEU A 245 8.47 -3.49 0.92
CA LEU A 245 9.92 -3.65 0.90
C LEU A 245 10.48 -3.43 -0.52
N ILE A 246 9.88 -4.07 -1.52
CA ILE A 246 10.30 -3.96 -2.92
C ILE A 246 10.04 -2.54 -3.43
N TRP A 247 8.84 -2.01 -3.23
CA TRP A 247 8.47 -0.67 -3.69
C TRP A 247 9.33 0.44 -3.07
N GLY A 248 9.58 0.35 -1.76
CA GLY A 248 10.44 1.29 -1.04
C GLY A 248 11.94 1.05 -1.24
N GLN A 249 12.34 0.12 -2.12
CA GLN A 249 13.74 -0.27 -2.37
C GLN A 249 14.50 -0.66 -1.09
N GLN A 250 13.79 -1.25 -0.13
CA GLN A 250 14.33 -1.79 1.13
C GLN A 250 14.51 -3.30 1.09
N ALA A 251 14.06 -3.95 0.02
CA ALA A 251 14.18 -5.39 -0.15
C ALA A 251 15.64 -5.83 -0.30
N THR A 252 15.98 -6.92 0.37
CA THR A 252 17.26 -7.64 0.20
C THR A 252 16.95 -9.10 -0.07
N PRO A 253 17.88 -9.87 -0.67
CA PRO A 253 17.66 -11.31 -0.85
C PRO A 253 17.29 -12.04 0.46
N SER A 254 17.85 -11.63 1.59
CA SER A 254 17.55 -12.22 2.89
C SER A 254 16.16 -11.87 3.42
N SER A 255 15.70 -10.62 3.24
CA SER A 255 14.37 -10.20 3.70
C SER A 255 13.24 -10.77 2.85
N ILE A 256 13.48 -11.07 1.58
CA ILE A 256 12.48 -11.61 0.64
C ILE A 256 12.41 -13.14 0.66
N LYS A 257 13.52 -13.81 1.00
CA LYS A 257 13.64 -15.29 0.96
C LYS A 257 12.53 -16.06 1.70
N PRO A 258 12.04 -15.65 2.90
CA PRO A 258 10.94 -16.36 3.56
C PRO A 258 9.67 -16.39 2.71
N PHE A 259 9.29 -15.28 2.11
CA PHE A 259 8.12 -15.16 1.24
C PHE A 259 8.30 -15.99 -0.05
N GLN A 260 9.49 -15.93 -0.68
CA GLN A 260 9.79 -16.74 -1.85
C GLN A 260 9.73 -18.24 -1.54
N LYS A 261 10.27 -18.66 -0.38
CA LYS A 261 10.20 -20.06 0.08
C LYS A 261 8.76 -20.53 0.27
N PHE A 262 7.93 -19.70 0.88
CA PHE A 262 6.51 -20.01 1.10
C PHE A 262 5.77 -20.12 -0.22
N TRP A 263 5.70 -19.06 -1.00
CA TRP A 263 4.94 -19.03 -2.25
C TRP A 263 5.51 -19.97 -3.32
N GLY A 264 6.84 -20.10 -3.40
CA GLY A 264 7.50 -21.04 -4.30
C GLY A 264 7.11 -22.51 -4.06
N SER A 265 6.74 -22.85 -2.80
CA SER A 265 6.27 -24.21 -2.49
C SER A 265 4.91 -24.55 -3.12
N PHE A 266 4.20 -23.56 -3.66
CA PHE A 266 2.90 -23.72 -4.36
C PHE A 266 3.00 -23.58 -5.88
N THR A 267 4.17 -23.33 -6.42
CA THR A 267 4.36 -23.28 -7.90
C THR A 267 3.91 -24.58 -8.53
N GLY A 268 3.03 -24.48 -9.54
CA GLY A 268 2.43 -25.64 -10.22
C GLY A 268 1.34 -26.37 -9.43
N LYS A 269 0.97 -25.89 -8.25
CA LYS A 269 -0.14 -26.46 -7.48
C LYS A 269 -1.47 -25.75 -7.81
N PRO A 270 -2.61 -26.44 -7.68
CA PRO A 270 -3.91 -25.87 -8.02
C PRO A 270 -4.41 -24.83 -7.00
N LEU A 271 -3.79 -24.76 -5.80
CA LEU A 271 -4.21 -23.90 -4.73
C LEU A 271 -3.00 -23.13 -4.16
N LEU A 272 -3.10 -21.81 -4.13
CA LEU A 272 -2.29 -20.92 -3.31
C LEU A 272 -3.16 -20.49 -2.11
N PRO A 273 -2.83 -20.87 -0.87
CA PRO A 273 -3.67 -20.54 0.28
C PRO A 273 -3.69 -19.03 0.52
N ALA A 274 -4.86 -18.49 0.87
CA ALA A 274 -5.02 -17.06 1.17
C ALA A 274 -4.34 -16.64 2.49
N TRP A 275 -4.10 -17.59 3.40
CA TRP A 275 -3.38 -17.37 4.66
C TRP A 275 -2.72 -18.66 5.15
N VAL A 276 -1.75 -18.53 6.02
CA VAL A 276 -1.15 -19.61 6.80
C VAL A 276 -0.98 -19.17 8.25
N ASN A 277 -1.36 -20.02 9.21
CA ASN A 277 -1.01 -19.82 10.60
C ASN A 277 0.50 -20.04 10.78
N VAL A 278 1.22 -19.02 11.24
CA VAL A 278 2.68 -19.04 11.25
C VAL A 278 3.24 -20.06 12.27
N ASN A 279 2.51 -20.33 13.35
CA ASN A 279 2.93 -21.28 14.41
C ASN A 279 2.59 -22.71 14.07
N THR A 280 1.34 -23.00 13.67
CA THR A 280 0.85 -24.37 13.43
C THR A 280 1.12 -24.86 12.01
N GLY A 281 1.21 -23.93 11.04
CA GLY A 281 1.30 -24.25 9.62
C GLY A 281 -0.05 -24.62 8.99
N GLU A 282 -1.17 -24.48 9.70
CA GLU A 282 -2.51 -24.59 9.13
C GLU A 282 -2.73 -23.53 8.05
N MET A 283 -3.43 -23.87 6.98
CA MET A 283 -3.61 -23.03 5.82
C MET A 283 -5.07 -22.89 5.43
N ALA A 284 -5.38 -21.77 4.75
CA ALA A 284 -6.68 -21.63 4.08
C ALA A 284 -6.94 -22.79 3.14
N THR A 285 -8.18 -23.29 3.16
CA THR A 285 -8.66 -24.35 2.26
C THR A 285 -9.17 -23.80 0.92
N TYR A 286 -9.11 -22.48 0.73
CA TYR A 286 -9.54 -21.76 -0.46
C TYR A 286 -8.38 -20.97 -1.06
N ASN A 287 -8.48 -20.67 -2.35
CA ASN A 287 -7.48 -19.92 -3.09
C ASN A 287 -7.42 -18.46 -2.65
N ALA A 288 -6.19 -17.94 -2.62
CA ALA A 288 -5.94 -16.52 -2.63
C ALA A 288 -6.59 -15.83 -3.84
N SER A 289 -6.86 -14.54 -3.72
CA SER A 289 -7.36 -13.71 -4.82
C SER A 289 -6.26 -13.37 -5.85
N GLU A 290 -6.64 -12.89 -7.02
CA GLU A 290 -5.69 -12.48 -8.07
C GLU A 290 -4.72 -11.38 -7.61
N GLY A 291 -5.15 -10.50 -6.68
CA GLY A 291 -4.26 -9.49 -6.08
C GLY A 291 -3.16 -10.11 -5.23
N PHE A 292 -3.48 -11.17 -4.48
CA PHE A 292 -2.47 -11.95 -3.75
C PHE A 292 -1.49 -12.63 -4.70
N TYR A 293 -1.99 -13.24 -5.80
CA TYR A 293 -1.14 -13.81 -6.83
C TYR A 293 -0.22 -12.76 -7.45
N SER A 294 -0.69 -11.52 -7.65
CA SER A 294 0.14 -10.43 -8.18
C SER A 294 1.31 -10.11 -7.26
N VAL A 295 1.06 -9.98 -5.95
CA VAL A 295 2.12 -9.73 -4.97
C VAL A 295 3.07 -10.93 -4.88
N ALA A 296 2.54 -12.16 -4.86
CA ALA A 296 3.34 -13.37 -4.81
C ALA A 296 4.23 -13.51 -6.06
N ALA A 297 3.69 -13.28 -7.26
CA ALA A 297 4.42 -13.34 -8.52
C ALA A 297 5.57 -12.33 -8.57
N MET A 298 5.29 -11.06 -8.20
CA MET A 298 6.34 -10.03 -8.09
C MET A 298 7.42 -10.43 -7.10
N THR A 299 7.04 -10.95 -5.93
CA THR A 299 7.99 -11.35 -4.89
C THR A 299 8.84 -12.54 -5.33
N LEU A 300 8.25 -13.52 -6.01
CA LEU A 300 8.98 -14.68 -6.56
C LEU A 300 9.99 -14.26 -7.64
N ALA A 301 9.65 -13.26 -8.46
CA ALA A 301 10.50 -12.73 -9.50
C ALA A 301 11.65 -11.85 -8.98
N TYR A 302 11.59 -11.36 -7.74
CA TYR A 302 12.65 -10.49 -7.21
C TYR A 302 14.01 -11.24 -7.13
N PRO A 303 15.15 -10.62 -7.57
CA PRO A 303 15.29 -9.21 -7.98
C PRO A 303 14.97 -8.91 -9.44
N ASP A 304 14.77 -9.90 -10.30
CA ASP A 304 14.58 -9.77 -11.76
C ASP A 304 13.10 -9.54 -12.11
N LEU A 305 12.60 -8.37 -11.70
CA LEU A 305 11.19 -8.04 -11.77
C LEU A 305 10.65 -7.92 -13.21
N ASP A 306 9.68 -8.76 -13.58
CA ASP A 306 9.01 -8.75 -14.87
C ASP A 306 7.48 -8.62 -14.71
N SER A 307 6.92 -7.60 -15.36
CA SER A 307 5.48 -7.35 -15.35
C SER A 307 4.68 -8.34 -16.20
N SER A 308 5.33 -9.08 -17.13
CA SER A 308 4.65 -10.07 -17.97
C SER A 308 4.13 -11.29 -17.21
N GLN A 309 4.64 -11.51 -16.00
CA GLN A 309 4.26 -12.63 -15.13
C GLN A 309 3.09 -12.30 -14.20
N LEU A 310 2.65 -11.03 -14.17
CA LEU A 310 1.52 -10.64 -13.33
C LEU A 310 0.18 -11.11 -13.91
N PRO A 311 -0.77 -11.54 -13.08
CA PRO A 311 -2.14 -11.77 -13.50
C PRO A 311 -2.76 -10.54 -14.18
N SER A 312 -3.68 -10.78 -15.10
CA SER A 312 -4.48 -9.71 -15.69
C SER A 312 -5.34 -9.06 -14.62
N PHE A 313 -5.54 -7.74 -14.72
CA PHE A 313 -6.40 -7.03 -13.80
C PHE A 313 -7.87 -7.45 -13.96
N ASN A 314 -8.52 -7.77 -12.85
CA ASN A 314 -9.92 -8.19 -12.82
C ASN A 314 -10.64 -7.55 -11.61
N PRO A 315 -11.43 -6.49 -11.83
CA PRO A 315 -12.10 -5.79 -10.73
C PRO A 315 -13.21 -6.62 -10.05
N SER A 316 -13.66 -7.73 -10.64
CA SER A 316 -14.69 -8.59 -10.03
C SER A 316 -14.17 -9.44 -8.86
N GLN A 317 -12.86 -9.49 -8.66
CA GLN A 317 -12.21 -10.22 -7.55
C GLN A 317 -12.28 -9.51 -6.18
N GLY A 318 -13.02 -8.41 -6.08
CA GLY A 318 -13.19 -7.62 -4.88
C GLY A 318 -12.24 -6.42 -4.79
N TYR A 319 -12.63 -5.47 -3.95
CA TYR A 319 -11.91 -4.22 -3.75
C TYR A 319 -10.43 -4.45 -3.40
N TYR A 320 -10.17 -5.21 -2.33
CA TYR A 320 -8.82 -5.41 -1.81
C TYR A 320 -7.90 -6.13 -2.82
N SER A 321 -8.42 -7.15 -3.52
CA SER A 321 -7.70 -7.82 -4.60
C SER A 321 -7.32 -6.85 -5.73
N SER A 322 -8.26 -5.99 -6.11
CA SER A 322 -8.02 -4.97 -7.14
C SER A 322 -6.93 -3.99 -6.74
N MET A 323 -6.93 -3.55 -5.47
CA MET A 323 -5.90 -2.65 -4.95
C MET A 323 -4.51 -3.30 -4.95
N LEU A 324 -4.37 -4.53 -4.48
CA LEU A 324 -3.09 -5.25 -4.50
C LEU A 324 -2.55 -5.42 -5.92
N SER A 325 -3.42 -5.76 -6.89
CA SER A 325 -3.03 -5.88 -8.29
C SER A 325 -2.53 -4.56 -8.87
N LEU A 326 -3.24 -3.45 -8.61
CA LEU A 326 -2.86 -2.13 -9.11
C LEU A 326 -1.59 -1.62 -8.44
N PHE A 327 -1.42 -1.84 -7.14
CA PHE A 327 -0.22 -1.45 -6.41
C PHE A 327 1.01 -2.26 -6.85
N THR A 328 0.84 -3.54 -7.14
CA THR A 328 1.93 -4.35 -7.70
C THR A 328 2.36 -3.80 -9.07
N LYS A 329 1.41 -3.44 -9.94
CA LYS A 329 1.72 -2.81 -11.25
C LYS A 329 2.39 -1.44 -11.07
N MET A 330 1.89 -0.60 -10.15
CA MET A 330 2.45 0.71 -9.84
C MET A 330 3.89 0.58 -9.32
N THR A 331 4.16 -0.39 -8.43
CA THR A 331 5.51 -0.70 -7.95
C THR A 331 6.47 -0.97 -9.11
N LEU A 332 6.08 -1.86 -10.04
CA LEU A 332 6.93 -2.20 -11.18
C LEU A 332 7.13 -1.03 -12.16
N GLN A 333 6.18 -0.11 -12.26
CA GLN A 333 6.32 1.12 -13.04
C GLN A 333 7.28 2.11 -12.37
N ASP A 334 7.19 2.29 -11.06
CA ASP A 334 8.03 3.22 -10.32
C ASP A 334 9.50 2.79 -10.27
N LEU A 335 9.75 1.48 -10.19
CA LEU A 335 11.11 0.92 -10.19
C LEU A 335 11.81 0.99 -11.55
N LYS A 336 11.09 1.31 -12.64
CA LYS A 336 11.65 1.50 -13.99
C LYS A 336 12.01 2.96 -14.29
N LYS A 337 11.62 3.90 -13.43
CA LYS A 337 11.95 5.33 -13.55
C LYS A 337 13.34 5.64 -13.01
#